data_c255a70c7ff359d919a1cde738a0108f
#
_entry.id   c255a70c7ff359d919a1cde738a0108f
#
_cell.length_a   1.000
_cell.length_b   1.000
_cell.length_c   1.000
_cell.angle_alpha   90.00
_cell.angle_beta   90.00
_cell.angle_gamma   90.00
#
_symmetry.space_group_name_H-M   'P 1'
#
loop_
_entity.id
_entity.type
_entity.pdbx_description
1 polymer ?
#
loop_
_entity_poly.entity_id
_entity_poly.type
_entity_poly.pdbx_seq_one_letter_code
_entity_poly.pdbx_strand_id
1 'polypeptide(L)'
;TFSSLTSATTIGNHDSSSAAYNEHFNLPNESAQYGATTAGSDYWFVYNNTLFMDINSNDRSAAEHKQFMQDAIAANPDVRWKTVVFHHSIYSTASHASDGDIIDRRNELPQIFDELDIDVVLMGHDHVYTRTYMMDGFTPDRSQGVQSSVTNPTGILYLTANSASGSKYYGITAPEAEYAAVQDQSKRRTVTNVEVTNTS
;
A
#
# COMPACT_ATOMS: atom_id res chain seq x y z
N THR A 1 -4.12 -19.74 13.10
CA THR A 1 -3.32 -18.91 14.02
C THR A 1 -1.96 -18.64 13.41
N PHE A 2 -1.48 -17.41 13.49
CA PHE A 2 -0.17 -17.00 12.96
C PHE A 2 1.00 -17.31 13.90
N SER A 3 0.82 -18.21 14.86
CA SER A 3 1.81 -18.50 15.91
C SER A 3 3.15 -19.05 15.42
N SER A 4 3.23 -19.44 14.15
CA SER A 4 4.45 -19.96 13.51
C SER A 4 4.89 -19.14 12.29
N LEU A 5 4.21 -18.02 12.00
CA LEU A 5 4.53 -17.15 10.88
C LEU A 5 4.95 -15.78 11.40
N THR A 6 6.02 -15.26 10.84
CA THR A 6 6.36 -13.84 11.02
C THR A 6 5.30 -12.98 10.34
N SER A 7 4.81 -11.96 11.02
CA SER A 7 3.80 -11.04 10.47
C SER A 7 4.28 -9.61 10.57
N ALA A 8 4.12 -8.86 9.50
CA ALA A 8 4.22 -7.41 9.44
C ALA A 8 2.79 -6.87 9.28
N THR A 9 2.36 -6.01 10.18
CA THR A 9 0.97 -5.57 10.29
C THR A 9 0.86 -4.09 10.00
N THR A 10 -0.23 -3.68 9.35
CA THR A 10 -0.52 -2.30 8.95
C THR A 10 -1.62 -1.71 9.82
N ILE A 11 -1.42 -0.49 10.33
CA ILE A 11 -2.39 0.21 11.18
C ILE A 11 -3.59 0.66 10.33
N GLY A 12 -4.76 0.12 10.62
CA GLY A 12 -6.02 0.54 10.01
C GLY A 12 -6.68 1.73 10.71
N ASN A 13 -7.70 2.31 10.07
CA ASN A 13 -8.44 3.44 10.63
C ASN A 13 -9.24 3.07 11.90
N HIS A 14 -9.58 1.80 12.06
CA HIS A 14 -10.24 1.30 13.27
C HIS A 14 -9.27 1.06 14.44
N ASP A 15 -7.97 1.00 14.18
CA ASP A 15 -6.93 0.75 15.19
C ASP A 15 -6.30 2.05 15.70
N SER A 16 -6.29 3.10 14.89
CA SER A 16 -5.47 4.31 15.05
C SER A 16 -5.70 5.12 16.32
N SER A 17 -6.88 4.98 16.96
CA SER A 17 -7.26 5.72 18.17
C SER A 17 -6.94 5.00 19.48
N SER A 18 -6.35 3.79 19.43
CA SER A 18 -6.07 2.96 20.59
C SER A 18 -4.61 2.56 20.66
N ALA A 19 -4.04 2.53 21.86
CA ALA A 19 -2.69 2.00 22.10
C ALA A 19 -2.63 0.47 21.99
N ALA A 20 -3.77 -0.22 21.92
CA ALA A 20 -3.83 -1.68 21.88
C ALA A 20 -3.00 -2.29 20.73
N TYR A 21 -2.95 -1.63 19.58
CA TYR A 21 -2.13 -2.09 18.46
C TYR A 21 -0.65 -2.13 18.84
N ASN A 22 -0.12 -1.02 19.34
CA ASN A 22 1.28 -0.89 19.75
C ASN A 22 1.64 -1.80 20.94
N GLU A 23 0.67 -2.13 21.79
CA GLU A 23 0.85 -3.07 22.90
C GLU A 23 0.95 -4.54 22.43
N HIS A 24 0.41 -4.86 21.25
CA HIS A 24 0.36 -6.23 20.72
C HIS A 24 1.43 -6.53 19.67
N PHE A 25 1.89 -5.50 18.94
CA PHE A 25 2.84 -5.66 17.85
C PHE A 25 4.14 -4.88 18.13
N ASN A 26 5.25 -5.55 17.97
CA ASN A 26 6.57 -4.94 18.03
C ASN A 26 7.08 -4.78 16.60
N LEU A 27 6.98 -3.57 16.08
CA LEU A 27 7.31 -3.28 14.70
C LEU A 27 8.82 -3.05 14.53
N PRO A 28 9.45 -3.65 13.51
CA PRO A 28 10.88 -3.45 13.28
C PRO A 28 11.15 -2.05 12.73
N ASN A 29 12.23 -1.41 13.22
CA ASN A 29 12.64 -0.08 12.77
C ASN A 29 11.50 0.96 12.77
N GLU A 30 10.62 0.87 13.75
CA GLU A 30 9.53 1.82 13.93
C GLU A 30 10.08 3.23 14.18
N SER A 31 9.52 4.22 13.49
CA SER A 31 9.91 5.61 13.61
C SER A 31 9.44 6.21 14.94
N ALA A 32 10.31 6.92 15.63
CA ALA A 32 9.93 7.74 16.78
C ALA A 32 9.37 9.12 16.40
N GLN A 33 9.40 9.48 15.11
CA GLN A 33 9.14 10.85 14.65
C GLN A 33 8.03 10.93 13.60
N TYR A 34 7.90 9.93 12.70
CA TYR A 34 7.10 10.02 11.48
C TYR A 34 5.90 9.10 11.53
N GLY A 35 4.76 9.60 11.05
CA GLY A 35 3.52 8.85 10.96
C GLY A 35 2.90 8.48 12.32
N ALA A 36 3.20 9.22 13.38
CA ALA A 36 2.86 8.84 14.74
C ALA A 36 1.38 9.06 15.09
N THR A 37 0.73 7.99 15.54
CA THR A 37 -0.59 8.02 16.16
C THR A 37 -0.55 7.29 17.50
N THR A 38 -1.68 7.22 18.21
CA THR A 38 -1.78 6.42 19.45
C THR A 38 -1.50 4.92 19.20
N ALA A 39 -1.76 4.42 17.99
CA ALA A 39 -1.57 3.02 17.64
C ALA A 39 -0.14 2.65 17.26
N GLY A 40 0.70 3.61 16.93
CA GLY A 40 2.07 3.41 16.44
C GLY A 40 2.40 4.38 15.32
N SER A 41 3.45 4.09 14.56
CA SER A 41 4.01 4.99 13.56
C SER A 41 4.46 4.25 12.29
N ASP A 42 5.14 4.95 11.39
CA ASP A 42 5.75 4.36 10.19
C ASP A 42 6.87 3.40 10.59
N TYR A 43 7.01 2.30 9.86
CA TYR A 43 8.09 1.34 10.10
C TYR A 43 8.56 0.69 8.80
N TRP A 44 9.76 0.08 8.82
CA TRP A 44 10.28 -0.60 7.65
C TRP A 44 11.01 -1.91 8.00
N PHE A 45 11.11 -2.79 7.03
CA PHE A 45 11.95 -4.00 7.09
C PHE A 45 12.43 -4.39 5.71
N VAL A 46 13.50 -5.19 5.65
CA VAL A 46 13.99 -5.78 4.41
C VAL A 46 13.71 -7.27 4.44
N TYR A 47 13.11 -7.76 3.37
CA TYR A 47 12.92 -9.18 3.15
C TYR A 47 13.21 -9.53 1.69
N ASN A 48 14.08 -10.52 1.48
CA ASN A 48 14.43 -11.04 0.15
C ASN A 48 14.75 -9.95 -0.88
N ASN A 49 15.67 -9.05 -0.53
CA ASN A 49 16.15 -7.93 -1.38
C ASN A 49 15.06 -6.89 -1.73
N THR A 50 14.00 -6.85 -0.97
CA THR A 50 12.93 -5.86 -1.05
C THR A 50 12.87 -5.06 0.25
N LEU A 51 12.86 -3.74 0.14
CA LEU A 51 12.55 -2.84 1.23
C LEU A 51 11.03 -2.66 1.29
N PHE A 52 10.43 -3.05 2.40
CA PHE A 52 9.04 -2.78 2.72
C PHE A 52 8.97 -1.59 3.67
N MET A 53 8.23 -0.58 3.30
CA MET A 53 7.97 0.63 4.08
C MET A 53 6.47 0.70 4.36
N ASP A 54 6.08 0.45 5.61
CA ASP A 54 4.69 0.55 6.05
C ASP A 54 4.46 1.94 6.63
N ILE A 55 3.68 2.75 5.95
CA ILE A 55 3.33 4.10 6.41
C ILE A 55 1.96 4.09 7.09
N ASN A 56 1.89 4.67 8.27
CA ASN A 56 0.65 4.81 9.02
C ASN A 56 -0.22 5.92 8.42
N SER A 57 -0.97 5.58 7.41
CA SER A 57 -1.82 6.52 6.65
C SER A 57 -2.97 7.15 7.45
N ASN A 58 -3.09 6.87 8.76
CA ASN A 58 -3.96 7.62 9.67
C ASN A 58 -3.34 8.97 10.07
N ASP A 59 -2.04 9.10 10.08
CA ASP A 59 -1.38 10.39 10.00
C ASP A 59 -1.58 10.97 8.59
N ARG A 60 -1.78 12.27 8.50
CA ARG A 60 -2.06 12.99 7.26
C ARG A 60 -0.85 13.77 6.72
N SER A 61 0.29 13.70 7.41
CA SER A 61 1.50 14.41 7.01
C SER A 61 2.25 13.70 5.89
N ALA A 62 1.89 13.97 4.64
CA ALA A 62 2.61 13.44 3.49
C ALA A 62 4.12 13.79 3.52
N ALA A 63 4.49 14.93 4.11
CA ALA A 63 5.88 15.33 4.27
C ALA A 63 6.65 14.44 5.26
N GLU A 64 6.02 14.02 6.37
CA GLU A 64 6.62 13.09 7.32
C GLU A 64 6.83 11.71 6.69
N HIS A 65 5.82 11.17 6.02
CA HIS A 65 5.94 9.91 5.31
C HIS A 65 7.03 9.96 4.23
N LYS A 66 7.15 11.08 3.50
CA LYS A 66 8.23 11.28 2.53
C LYS A 66 9.60 11.19 3.19
N GLN A 67 9.80 11.92 4.30
CA GLN A 67 11.08 11.93 5.00
C GLN A 67 11.41 10.54 5.58
N PHE A 68 10.43 9.88 6.17
CA PHE A 68 10.58 8.50 6.64
C PHE A 68 11.06 7.56 5.52
N MET A 69 10.40 7.59 4.36
CA MET A 69 10.77 6.74 3.22
C MET A 69 12.18 7.08 2.69
N GLN A 70 12.55 8.37 2.64
CA GLN A 70 13.90 8.79 2.27
C GLN A 70 14.96 8.21 3.21
N ASP A 71 14.71 8.28 4.52
CA ASP A 71 15.62 7.76 5.54
C ASP A 71 15.74 6.23 5.45
N ALA A 72 14.62 5.53 5.24
CA ALA A 72 14.60 4.08 5.07
C ALA A 72 15.35 3.63 3.80
N ILE A 73 15.16 4.32 2.69
CA ILE A 73 15.87 4.05 1.42
C ILE A 73 17.37 4.31 1.60
N ALA A 74 17.75 5.43 2.22
CA ALA A 74 19.15 5.76 2.47
C ALA A 74 19.86 4.74 3.38
N ALA A 75 19.12 4.15 4.33
CA ALA A 75 19.63 3.08 5.20
C ALA A 75 19.78 1.73 4.49
N ASN A 76 19.16 1.56 3.32
CA ASN A 76 19.12 0.30 2.56
C ASN A 76 19.48 0.49 1.08
N PRO A 77 20.68 1.00 0.74
CA PRO A 77 21.02 1.40 -0.62
C PRO A 77 21.14 0.23 -1.62
N ASP A 78 21.29 -0.98 -1.12
CA ASP A 78 21.54 -2.17 -1.95
C ASP A 78 20.27 -2.97 -2.28
N VAL A 79 19.09 -2.57 -1.80
CA VAL A 79 17.85 -3.25 -2.12
C VAL A 79 17.48 -3.04 -3.59
N ARG A 80 16.92 -4.08 -4.20
CA ARG A 80 16.48 -4.01 -5.59
C ARG A 80 15.08 -3.42 -5.73
N TRP A 81 14.17 -3.79 -4.81
CA TRP A 81 12.76 -3.46 -4.89
C TRP A 81 12.35 -2.62 -3.69
N LYS A 82 11.46 -1.68 -3.94
CA LYS A 82 10.88 -0.79 -2.93
C LYS A 82 9.36 -0.92 -2.95
N THR A 83 8.80 -1.39 -1.86
CA THR A 83 7.36 -1.58 -1.69
C THR A 83 6.86 -0.70 -0.57
N VAL A 84 5.81 0.07 -0.82
CA VAL A 84 5.08 0.82 0.22
C VAL A 84 3.81 0.06 0.57
N VAL A 85 3.50 -0.01 1.86
CA VAL A 85 2.30 -0.64 2.39
C VAL A 85 1.56 0.38 3.26
N PHE A 86 0.26 0.50 3.13
CA PHE A 86 -0.58 1.31 4.03
C PHE A 86 -2.05 0.95 3.91
N HIS A 87 -2.85 1.38 4.89
CA HIS A 87 -4.24 0.95 4.99
C HIS A 87 -5.16 1.58 3.94
N HIS A 88 -5.19 2.92 3.82
CA HIS A 88 -6.18 3.64 3.00
C HIS A 88 -5.92 3.48 1.51
N SER A 89 -6.87 2.90 0.77
CA SER A 89 -6.72 2.66 -0.67
C SER A 89 -6.91 3.92 -1.50
N ILE A 90 -5.82 4.49 -1.98
CA ILE A 90 -5.88 5.68 -2.86
C ILE A 90 -6.34 5.34 -4.28
N TYR A 91 -6.20 4.09 -4.70
CA TYR A 91 -6.72 3.58 -5.98
C TYR A 91 -7.59 2.36 -5.74
N SER A 92 -8.89 2.59 -5.55
CA SER A 92 -9.93 1.59 -5.37
C SER A 92 -11.09 1.83 -6.32
N THR A 93 -11.94 0.82 -6.50
CA THR A 93 -13.16 0.92 -7.31
C THR A 93 -14.44 0.75 -6.50
N ALA A 94 -14.35 0.76 -5.17
CA ALA A 94 -15.52 0.70 -4.29
C ALA A 94 -15.82 2.07 -3.64
N SER A 95 -16.68 2.09 -2.64
CA SER A 95 -17.34 3.31 -2.13
C SER A 95 -16.38 4.34 -1.54
N HIS A 96 -15.30 3.91 -0.92
CA HIS A 96 -14.34 4.82 -0.30
C HIS A 96 -13.45 5.55 -1.31
N ALA A 97 -13.40 5.12 -2.57
CA ALA A 97 -12.62 5.77 -3.62
C ALA A 97 -12.94 7.26 -3.81
N SER A 98 -14.14 7.70 -3.40
CA SER A 98 -14.63 9.09 -3.49
C SER A 98 -14.63 9.84 -2.17
N ASP A 99 -14.17 9.26 -1.08
CA ASP A 99 -14.09 9.94 0.21
C ASP A 99 -13.04 11.05 0.16
N GLY A 100 -13.34 12.21 0.77
CA GLY A 100 -12.49 13.39 0.67
C GLY A 100 -11.06 13.15 1.15
N ASP A 101 -10.91 12.40 2.23
CA ASP A 101 -9.60 12.07 2.78
C ASP A 101 -8.80 11.07 1.91
N ILE A 102 -9.47 10.23 1.13
CA ILE A 102 -8.84 9.35 0.12
C ILE A 102 -8.40 10.17 -1.10
N ILE A 103 -9.25 11.11 -1.53
CA ILE A 103 -8.91 12.02 -2.65
C ILE A 103 -7.69 12.87 -2.31
N ASP A 104 -7.62 13.39 -1.09
CA ASP A 104 -6.46 14.18 -0.64
C ASP A 104 -5.17 13.35 -0.70
N ARG A 105 -5.17 12.14 -0.12
CA ARG A 105 -4.01 11.23 -0.19
C ARG A 105 -3.64 10.87 -1.63
N ARG A 106 -4.63 10.66 -2.49
CA ARG A 106 -4.40 10.38 -3.92
C ARG A 106 -3.76 11.55 -4.64
N ASN A 107 -4.02 12.79 -4.23
CA ASN A 107 -3.42 13.97 -4.81
C ASN A 107 -1.98 14.25 -4.31
N GLU A 108 -1.59 13.67 -3.17
CA GLU A 108 -0.31 13.95 -2.51
C GLU A 108 0.71 12.81 -2.66
N LEU A 109 0.30 11.56 -2.37
CA LEU A 109 1.22 10.45 -2.22
C LEU A 109 1.84 9.93 -3.53
N PRO A 110 1.10 9.81 -4.66
CA PRO A 110 1.66 9.23 -5.88
C PRO A 110 2.89 9.97 -6.40
N GLN A 111 2.90 11.30 -6.32
CA GLN A 111 4.06 12.10 -6.72
C GLN A 111 5.29 11.81 -5.83
N ILE A 112 5.08 11.61 -4.53
CA ILE A 112 6.15 11.25 -3.60
C ILE A 112 6.69 9.86 -3.91
N PHE A 113 5.81 8.91 -4.19
CA PHE A 113 6.22 7.55 -4.55
C PHE A 113 7.01 7.50 -5.87
N ASP A 114 6.61 8.30 -6.85
CA ASP A 114 7.30 8.45 -8.12
C ASP A 114 8.71 9.06 -7.92
N GLU A 115 8.82 10.14 -7.17
CA GLU A 115 10.10 10.77 -6.82
C GLU A 115 11.07 9.83 -6.09
N LEU A 116 10.56 8.86 -5.33
CA LEU A 116 11.35 7.90 -4.57
C LEU A 116 11.57 6.58 -5.32
N ASP A 117 11.09 6.49 -6.55
CA ASP A 117 11.22 5.32 -7.41
C ASP A 117 10.70 4.05 -6.71
N ILE A 118 9.46 4.12 -6.21
CA ILE A 118 8.74 2.99 -5.61
C ILE A 118 8.22 2.07 -6.71
N ASP A 119 8.35 0.76 -6.52
CA ASP A 119 7.91 -0.23 -7.51
C ASP A 119 6.46 -0.65 -7.32
N VAL A 120 6.06 -0.91 -6.07
CA VAL A 120 4.74 -1.47 -5.73
C VAL A 120 4.15 -0.79 -4.51
N VAL A 121 2.84 -0.56 -4.54
CA VAL A 121 2.06 -0.05 -3.41
C VAL A 121 0.92 -1.02 -3.08
N LEU A 122 0.88 -1.50 -1.84
CA LEU A 122 -0.12 -2.43 -1.33
C LEU A 122 -1.06 -1.72 -0.36
N MET A 123 -2.36 -1.86 -0.57
CA MET A 123 -3.39 -1.14 0.19
C MET A 123 -4.56 -2.05 0.58
N GLY A 124 -5.35 -1.62 1.56
CA GLY A 124 -6.53 -2.30 2.06
C GLY A 124 -7.78 -1.41 2.07
N HIS A 125 -8.44 -1.28 3.22
CA HIS A 125 -9.56 -0.38 3.54
C HIS A 125 -10.84 -0.59 2.74
N ASP A 126 -10.77 -0.51 1.44
CA ASP A 126 -11.93 -0.62 0.55
C ASP A 126 -12.05 -2.06 0.06
N HIS A 127 -12.90 -2.84 0.70
CA HIS A 127 -12.99 -4.30 0.59
C HIS A 127 -13.40 -4.78 -0.81
N VAL A 128 -12.59 -4.47 -1.79
CA VAL A 128 -12.68 -4.83 -3.21
C VAL A 128 -11.27 -5.12 -3.73
N TYR A 129 -11.13 -5.97 -4.72
CA TYR A 129 -9.85 -6.12 -5.39
C TYR A 129 -9.75 -5.10 -6.53
N THR A 130 -8.71 -4.28 -6.51
CA THR A 130 -8.38 -3.38 -7.61
C THR A 130 -6.87 -3.40 -7.86
N ARG A 131 -6.47 -3.69 -9.08
CA ARG A 131 -5.10 -3.54 -9.56
C ARG A 131 -5.06 -2.47 -10.64
N THR A 132 -4.16 -1.51 -10.51
CA THR A 132 -4.02 -0.45 -11.52
C THR A 132 -3.28 -0.96 -12.78
N TYR A 133 -3.30 -0.16 -13.83
CA TYR A 133 -2.23 -0.13 -14.81
C TYR A 133 -0.93 0.30 -14.11
N MET A 134 0.21 0.22 -14.79
CA MET A 134 1.42 0.91 -14.32
C MET A 134 1.14 2.41 -14.31
N MET A 135 1.45 3.08 -13.20
CA MET A 135 1.15 4.50 -13.00
C MET A 135 2.43 5.32 -13.11
N ASP A 136 2.46 6.33 -13.95
CA ASP A 136 3.48 7.37 -14.01
C ASP A 136 2.91 8.61 -13.31
N GLY A 137 3.31 8.83 -12.06
CA GLY A 137 2.65 9.77 -11.17
C GLY A 137 1.14 9.46 -11.05
N PHE A 138 0.32 10.34 -11.64
CA PHE A 138 -1.14 10.20 -11.65
C PHE A 138 -1.71 9.54 -12.90
N THR A 139 -0.86 9.25 -13.89
CA THR A 139 -1.29 8.84 -15.23
C THR A 139 -1.16 7.33 -15.41
N PRO A 140 -2.26 6.60 -15.70
CA PRO A 140 -2.17 5.18 -16.01
C PRO A 140 -1.61 4.95 -17.42
N ASP A 141 -0.61 4.07 -17.56
CA ASP A 141 -0.16 3.61 -18.86
C ASP A 141 -1.12 2.56 -19.42
N ARG A 142 -2.00 3.01 -20.30
CA ARG A 142 -2.99 2.18 -20.98
C ARG A 142 -2.57 1.77 -22.40
N SER A 143 -1.37 2.15 -22.80
CA SER A 143 -0.89 2.00 -24.19
C SER A 143 -0.87 0.55 -24.67
N GLN A 144 -0.62 -0.39 -23.77
CA GLN A 144 -0.54 -1.82 -24.05
C GLN A 144 -1.79 -2.61 -23.58
N GLY A 145 -2.81 -1.91 -23.07
CA GLY A 145 -3.98 -2.55 -22.47
C GLY A 145 -3.63 -3.26 -21.15
N VAL A 146 -4.47 -4.22 -20.74
CA VAL A 146 -4.25 -4.98 -19.50
C VAL A 146 -3.15 -6.02 -19.70
N GLN A 147 -2.03 -5.81 -19.02
CA GLN A 147 -0.88 -6.71 -19.07
C GLN A 147 -0.97 -7.81 -18.01
N SER A 148 -0.56 -9.03 -18.35
CA SER A 148 -0.33 -10.12 -17.40
C SER A 148 1.12 -10.16 -16.90
N SER A 149 2.04 -9.51 -17.59
CA SER A 149 3.43 -9.33 -17.20
C SER A 149 3.98 -8.07 -17.83
N VAL A 150 4.94 -7.45 -17.15
CA VAL A 150 5.70 -6.30 -17.64
C VAL A 150 7.18 -6.56 -17.42
N THR A 151 8.03 -6.02 -18.28
CA THR A 151 9.49 -6.17 -18.19
C THR A 151 10.12 -4.80 -18.08
N ASN A 152 10.89 -4.57 -17.02
CA ASN A 152 11.52 -3.28 -16.70
C ASN A 152 10.50 -2.13 -16.80
N PRO A 153 9.36 -2.21 -16.09
CA PRO A 153 8.36 -1.16 -16.15
C PRO A 153 8.95 0.15 -15.66
N THR A 154 8.51 1.23 -16.27
CA THR A 154 8.56 2.56 -15.69
C THR A 154 7.22 2.81 -15.00
N GLY A 155 7.24 3.36 -13.80
CA GLY A 155 6.01 3.62 -13.04
C GLY A 155 5.69 2.56 -11.99
N ILE A 156 4.63 2.79 -11.27
CA ILE A 156 4.28 2.11 -10.02
C ILE A 156 3.04 1.25 -10.18
N LEU A 157 3.07 0.05 -9.62
CA LEU A 157 1.89 -0.81 -9.52
C LEU A 157 1.18 -0.58 -8.18
N TYR A 158 -0.10 -0.22 -8.24
CA TYR A 158 -0.95 -0.12 -7.04
C TYR A 158 -1.93 -1.28 -6.99
N LEU A 159 -2.07 -1.86 -5.79
CA LEU A 159 -2.98 -2.96 -5.53
C LEU A 159 -3.78 -2.70 -4.26
N THR A 160 -5.10 -2.65 -4.38
CA THR A 160 -6.04 -2.68 -3.26
C THR A 160 -6.49 -4.12 -3.05
N ALA A 161 -6.18 -4.69 -1.89
CA ALA A 161 -6.52 -6.06 -1.55
C ALA A 161 -7.94 -6.14 -0.98
N ASN A 162 -8.68 -7.17 -1.36
CA ASN A 162 -10.01 -7.48 -0.82
C ASN A 162 -9.89 -8.04 0.61
N SER A 163 -11.03 -8.30 1.24
CA SER A 163 -11.12 -8.82 2.60
C SER A 163 -10.52 -10.23 2.74
N ALA A 164 -9.45 -10.38 3.50
CA ALA A 164 -8.85 -11.67 3.82
C ALA A 164 -9.68 -12.47 4.84
N SER A 165 -10.35 -11.79 5.78
CA SER A 165 -11.24 -12.43 6.77
C SER A 165 -12.59 -12.82 6.20
N GLY A 166 -13.04 -12.12 5.15
CA GLY A 166 -14.39 -12.26 4.61
C GLY A 166 -15.47 -11.66 5.46
N SER A 167 -15.10 -10.79 6.40
CA SER A 167 -16.06 -10.16 7.33
C SER A 167 -16.96 -9.14 6.66
N LYS A 168 -16.48 -8.50 5.58
CA LYS A 168 -17.18 -7.45 4.85
C LYS A 168 -16.70 -7.36 3.41
N TYR A 169 -17.62 -7.04 2.49
CA TYR A 169 -17.32 -6.81 1.08
C TYR A 169 -18.08 -5.58 0.60
N TYR A 170 -17.40 -4.72 -0.15
CA TYR A 170 -18.03 -3.58 -0.81
C TYR A 170 -18.29 -3.87 -2.28
N GLY A 171 -19.36 -3.29 -2.84
CA GLY A 171 -19.64 -3.37 -4.27
C GLY A 171 -18.72 -2.43 -5.07
N ILE A 172 -18.49 -2.76 -6.31
CA ILE A 172 -17.83 -1.87 -7.26
C ILE A 172 -18.78 -0.70 -7.54
N THR A 173 -18.35 0.52 -7.28
CA THR A 173 -19.10 1.77 -7.49
C THR A 173 -18.48 2.66 -8.57
N ALA A 174 -17.21 2.41 -8.91
CA ALA A 174 -16.47 3.13 -9.94
C ALA A 174 -15.90 2.16 -11.00
N PRO A 175 -16.77 1.45 -11.76
CA PRO A 175 -16.33 0.45 -12.74
C PRO A 175 -15.51 1.05 -13.90
N GLU A 176 -15.72 2.34 -14.18
CA GLU A 176 -15.05 3.08 -15.26
C GLU A 176 -13.82 3.86 -14.79
N ALA A 177 -13.28 3.54 -13.60
CA ALA A 177 -12.10 4.21 -13.10
C ALA A 177 -10.90 3.99 -14.04
N GLU A 178 -10.37 5.04 -14.62
CA GLU A 178 -9.35 4.99 -15.67
C GLU A 178 -8.05 4.30 -15.24
N TYR A 179 -7.72 4.38 -13.96
CA TYR A 179 -6.56 3.72 -13.38
C TYR A 179 -6.72 2.21 -13.20
N ALA A 180 -7.94 1.69 -13.18
CA ALA A 180 -8.20 0.29 -12.87
C ALA A 180 -7.98 -0.60 -14.10
N ALA A 181 -6.93 -1.43 -14.07
CA ALA A 181 -6.68 -2.46 -15.08
C ALA A 181 -7.49 -3.73 -14.81
N VAL A 182 -7.61 -4.10 -13.54
CA VAL A 182 -8.37 -5.27 -13.09
C VAL A 182 -9.14 -4.92 -11.83
N GLN A 183 -10.39 -5.33 -11.76
CA GLN A 183 -11.21 -5.19 -10.58
C GLN A 183 -12.07 -6.44 -10.38
N ASP A 184 -12.24 -6.86 -9.14
CA ASP A 184 -13.06 -8.04 -8.81
C ASP A 184 -13.76 -7.87 -7.46
N GLN A 185 -15.01 -8.31 -7.42
CA GLN A 185 -15.78 -8.45 -6.21
C GLN A 185 -16.57 -9.77 -6.22
N SER A 186 -15.86 -10.85 -6.07
CA SER A 186 -16.44 -12.20 -6.01
C SER A 186 -17.08 -12.56 -4.67
N LYS A 187 -16.97 -11.64 -3.65
CA LYS A 187 -17.42 -11.87 -2.26
C LYS A 187 -16.81 -13.12 -1.63
N ARG A 188 -15.54 -13.34 -1.93
CA ARG A 188 -14.73 -14.44 -1.38
C ARG A 188 -13.56 -13.88 -0.59
N ARG A 189 -13.10 -14.63 0.40
CA ARG A 189 -11.84 -14.34 1.08
C ARG A 189 -10.71 -14.36 0.06
N THR A 190 -9.88 -13.34 0.09
CA THR A 190 -8.82 -13.15 -0.88
C THR A 190 -7.51 -12.89 -0.14
N VAL A 191 -6.45 -13.49 -0.64
CA VAL A 191 -5.06 -13.23 -0.21
C VAL A 191 -4.24 -12.96 -1.45
N THR A 192 -3.33 -12.01 -1.35
CA THR A 192 -2.34 -11.72 -2.39
C THR A 192 -1.04 -12.44 -2.01
N ASN A 193 -0.54 -13.27 -2.91
CA ASN A 193 0.79 -13.85 -2.78
C ASN A 193 1.78 -13.02 -3.57
N VAL A 194 2.85 -12.58 -2.91
CA VAL A 194 3.95 -11.84 -3.55
C VAL A 194 5.18 -12.74 -3.54
N GLU A 195 5.71 -13.01 -4.70
CA GLU A 195 6.95 -13.77 -4.86
C GLU A 195 8.01 -12.82 -5.44
N VAL A 196 9.15 -12.75 -4.76
CA VAL A 196 10.29 -11.93 -5.18
C VAL A 196 11.46 -12.86 -5.50
N THR A 197 12.00 -12.69 -6.70
CA THR A 197 13.19 -13.41 -7.14
C THR A 197 14.36 -12.45 -7.34
N ASN A 198 15.54 -12.98 -7.66
CA ASN A 198 16.71 -12.13 -7.96
C ASN A 198 16.55 -11.29 -9.25
N THR A 199 15.54 -11.57 -10.05
CA THR A 199 15.32 -10.92 -11.36
C THR A 199 13.89 -10.40 -11.55
N SER A 200 12.97 -10.70 -10.67
CA SER A 200 11.55 -10.30 -10.77
C SER A 200 10.89 -10.24 -9.39
#